data_7114c0e56b646c4aa3323ab0731a1054
#
_entry.id   7114c0e56b646c4aa3323ab0731a1054
#
_cell.length_a   1.000
_cell.length_b   1.000
_cell.length_c   1.000
_cell.angle_alpha   90.00
_cell.angle_beta   90.00
_cell.angle_gamma   90.00
#
_symmetry.space_group_name_H-M   'P 1'
#
loop_
_entity.id
_entity.type
_entity.pdbx_description
1 polymer ?
#
loop_
_entity_poly.entity_id
_entity_poly.type
_entity_poly.pdbx_seq_one_letter_code
_entity_poly.pdbx_strand_id
1 'polypeptide(L)'
;MREIELKYGCNPNQKPSKVYMENGNNLPIEVLNGRPGYINLLDALNGWQLVSELKKATGLPAATSFKHVSPAGAAVGTKLTDIEKKIYWVEDLGELSPLANAYARARGADRMSSFGDFISLSDVCDVDTAKLVKREVSDGIIAPGYTDEALEILKAKKGGNYAVIKVDPDYVPDAIEKKQVFGVTFEQGHNFIEIDNDMFKNIVTDNKDLPESALIDLKIALITLKYTQSNSVCYVKGGAAIGIGAGQQSRIHCTRLAGSKADNWFLRQSPQVLNLPFLDSIKRPDRDNAIDLYIGEDYMDVLADGKWQNIFKEKPAVFTAEEKKAWLAKNTDVALGSDAFFPFGDNIERAYRSGVKYVAQPGGSVRDDNVIEAANSHNMVMAFTGLRLFHH
;
A
#
# COMPACT_ATOMS: atom_id res chain seq x y z
N MET A 1 -20.37 -16.16 -15.31
CA MET A 1 -21.49 -15.36 -14.70
C MET A 1 -21.56 -14.03 -15.42
N ARG A 2 -22.75 -13.55 -15.84
CA ARG A 2 -22.90 -12.30 -16.61
C ARG A 2 -23.07 -11.06 -15.74
N GLU A 3 -23.69 -11.22 -14.57
CA GLU A 3 -23.89 -10.12 -13.63
C GLU A 3 -23.92 -10.63 -12.18
N ILE A 4 -23.65 -9.72 -11.23
CA ILE A 4 -23.77 -9.93 -9.79
C ILE A 4 -24.70 -8.86 -9.25
N GLU A 5 -25.84 -9.27 -8.67
CA GLU A 5 -26.67 -8.34 -7.90
C GLU A 5 -26.03 -8.05 -6.54
N LEU A 6 -26.00 -6.78 -6.19
CA LEU A 6 -25.42 -6.31 -4.95
C LEU A 6 -26.52 -5.82 -3.98
N LYS A 7 -26.27 -5.92 -2.69
CA LYS A 7 -27.20 -5.47 -1.67
C LYS A 7 -27.53 -3.98 -1.78
N TYR A 8 -26.54 -3.17 -2.15
CA TYR A 8 -26.61 -1.72 -2.41
C TYR A 8 -25.29 -1.27 -3.09
N GLY A 9 -25.25 -0.03 -3.57
CA GLY A 9 -24.05 0.59 -4.15
C GLY A 9 -23.05 1.03 -3.10
N CYS A 10 -22.48 2.23 -3.23
CA CYS A 10 -21.57 2.77 -2.20
C CYS A 10 -22.24 2.94 -0.84
N ASN A 11 -23.52 3.27 -0.83
CA ASN A 11 -24.31 3.51 0.39
C ASN A 11 -25.60 2.69 0.41
N PRO A 12 -26.15 2.35 1.60
CA PRO A 12 -27.34 1.52 1.75
C PRO A 12 -28.59 2.03 1.03
N ASN A 13 -28.70 3.33 0.78
CA ASN A 13 -29.82 3.96 0.06
C ASN A 13 -29.65 3.91 -1.47
N GLN A 14 -28.47 3.54 -1.98
CA GLN A 14 -28.19 3.45 -3.43
C GLN A 14 -28.60 2.08 -3.97
N LYS A 15 -29.88 1.94 -4.28
CA LYS A 15 -30.50 0.73 -4.83
C LYS A 15 -31.37 1.07 -6.05
N PRO A 16 -31.47 0.16 -7.05
CA PRO A 16 -30.81 -1.14 -7.14
C PRO A 16 -29.30 -1.01 -7.39
N SER A 17 -28.54 -2.11 -7.22
CA SER A 17 -27.10 -2.13 -7.47
C SER A 17 -26.69 -3.49 -8.06
N LYS A 18 -25.87 -3.45 -9.10
CA LYS A 18 -25.32 -4.64 -9.76
C LYS A 18 -23.99 -4.35 -10.46
N VAL A 19 -23.25 -5.40 -10.75
CA VAL A 19 -22.02 -5.38 -11.54
C VAL A 19 -22.18 -6.30 -12.75
N TYR A 20 -21.82 -5.81 -13.93
CA TYR A 20 -21.93 -6.54 -15.20
C TYR A 20 -20.95 -5.97 -16.22
N MET A 21 -20.73 -6.73 -17.30
CA MET A 21 -19.98 -6.27 -18.46
C MET A 21 -20.90 -5.55 -19.45
N GLU A 22 -20.57 -4.31 -19.83
CA GLU A 22 -21.39 -3.49 -20.76
C GLU A 22 -21.59 -4.20 -22.12
N ASN A 23 -20.56 -4.93 -22.59
CA ASN A 23 -20.59 -5.70 -23.83
C ASN A 23 -21.40 -7.03 -23.74
N GLY A 24 -21.99 -7.33 -22.58
CA GLY A 24 -22.79 -8.55 -22.33
C GLY A 24 -21.98 -9.83 -22.13
N ASN A 25 -20.66 -9.76 -22.09
CA ASN A 25 -19.78 -10.89 -21.79
C ASN A 25 -19.93 -11.37 -20.33
N ASN A 26 -19.31 -12.50 -20.03
CA ASN A 26 -19.15 -12.93 -18.63
C ASN A 26 -18.19 -11.98 -17.91
N LEU A 27 -18.43 -11.81 -16.60
CA LEU A 27 -17.49 -11.13 -15.72
C LEU A 27 -16.14 -11.87 -15.70
N PRO A 28 -15.01 -11.17 -15.69
CA PRO A 28 -13.67 -11.78 -15.57
C PRO A 28 -13.36 -12.26 -14.14
N ILE A 29 -14.38 -12.36 -13.30
CA ILE A 29 -14.26 -12.79 -11.89
C ILE A 29 -15.34 -13.83 -11.56
N GLU A 30 -15.01 -14.68 -10.59
CA GLU A 30 -15.93 -15.65 -9.97
C GLU A 30 -15.88 -15.48 -8.43
N VAL A 31 -17.04 -15.32 -7.80
CA VAL A 31 -17.14 -15.30 -6.33
C VAL A 31 -17.22 -16.73 -5.82
N LEU A 32 -16.14 -17.22 -5.22
CA LEU A 32 -16.04 -18.58 -4.70
C LEU A 32 -16.67 -18.74 -3.31
N ASN A 33 -16.74 -17.64 -2.55
CA ASN A 33 -17.35 -17.60 -1.21
C ASN A 33 -17.74 -16.18 -0.82
N GLY A 34 -18.70 -16.06 0.08
CA GLY A 34 -19.17 -14.79 0.62
C GLY A 34 -20.01 -13.96 -0.35
N ARG A 35 -20.20 -12.69 0.00
CA ARG A 35 -20.97 -11.72 -0.82
C ARG A 35 -20.25 -10.37 -0.81
N PRO A 36 -19.30 -10.15 -1.71
CA PRO A 36 -18.58 -8.87 -1.79
C PRO A 36 -19.56 -7.74 -2.14
N GLY A 37 -19.39 -6.59 -1.48
CA GLY A 37 -20.15 -5.40 -1.78
C GLY A 37 -19.55 -4.58 -2.92
N TYR A 38 -20.19 -3.46 -3.26
CA TYR A 38 -19.81 -2.57 -4.34
C TYR A 38 -18.35 -2.07 -4.18
N ILE A 39 -18.01 -1.53 -3.01
CA ILE A 39 -16.65 -1.03 -2.74
C ILE A 39 -15.64 -2.16 -2.71
N ASN A 40 -16.00 -3.34 -2.17
CA ASN A 40 -15.12 -4.51 -2.16
C ASN A 40 -14.71 -4.93 -3.59
N LEU A 41 -15.64 -4.88 -4.55
CA LEU A 41 -15.35 -5.21 -5.94
C LEU A 41 -14.48 -4.14 -6.62
N LEU A 42 -14.66 -2.86 -6.29
CA LEU A 42 -13.76 -1.79 -6.75
C LEU A 42 -12.33 -2.00 -6.21
N ASP A 43 -12.21 -2.31 -4.92
CA ASP A 43 -10.91 -2.61 -4.29
C ASP A 43 -10.26 -3.84 -4.93
N ALA A 44 -11.04 -4.92 -5.12
CA ALA A 44 -10.56 -6.17 -5.73
C ALA A 44 -10.01 -5.95 -7.15
N LEU A 45 -10.75 -5.27 -8.00
CA LEU A 45 -10.39 -5.10 -9.42
C LEU A 45 -9.23 -4.11 -9.61
N ASN A 46 -9.15 -3.04 -8.82
CA ASN A 46 -8.00 -2.14 -8.83
C ASN A 46 -6.76 -2.81 -8.24
N GLY A 47 -6.92 -3.53 -7.12
CA GLY A 47 -5.83 -4.25 -6.49
C GLY A 47 -5.28 -5.37 -7.37
N TRP A 48 -6.13 -6.09 -8.12
CA TRP A 48 -5.67 -7.10 -9.08
C TRP A 48 -4.79 -6.51 -10.18
N GLN A 49 -5.20 -5.40 -10.77
CA GLN A 49 -4.39 -4.74 -11.80
C GLN A 49 -3.03 -4.33 -11.23
N LEU A 50 -3.01 -3.73 -10.03
CA LEU A 50 -1.77 -3.33 -9.37
C LEU A 50 -0.81 -4.51 -9.17
N VAL A 51 -1.25 -5.61 -8.57
CA VAL A 51 -0.36 -6.75 -8.29
C VAL A 51 0.08 -7.48 -9.56
N SER A 52 -0.77 -7.53 -10.58
CA SER A 52 -0.44 -8.10 -11.89
C SER A 52 0.69 -7.31 -12.56
N GLU A 53 0.62 -5.97 -12.54
CA GLU A 53 1.69 -5.10 -13.06
C GLU A 53 2.98 -5.19 -12.23
N LEU A 54 2.88 -5.24 -10.89
CA LEU A 54 4.06 -5.43 -10.03
C LEU A 54 4.78 -6.72 -10.36
N LYS A 55 4.06 -7.82 -10.49
CA LYS A 55 4.65 -9.11 -10.88
C LYS A 55 5.32 -9.04 -12.25
N LYS A 56 4.64 -8.45 -13.25
CA LYS A 56 5.18 -8.27 -14.59
C LYS A 56 6.48 -7.44 -14.58
N ALA A 57 6.50 -6.34 -13.83
CA ALA A 57 7.62 -5.41 -13.79
C ALA A 57 8.84 -5.91 -13.00
N THR A 58 8.63 -6.79 -12.00
CA THR A 58 9.68 -7.23 -11.06
C THR A 58 10.03 -8.71 -11.17
N GLY A 59 9.16 -9.52 -11.77
CA GLY A 59 9.30 -10.98 -11.80
C GLY A 59 9.03 -11.67 -10.46
N LEU A 60 8.63 -10.93 -9.43
CA LEU A 60 8.38 -11.44 -8.08
C LEU A 60 6.89 -11.53 -7.78
N PRO A 61 6.43 -12.51 -6.97
CA PRO A 61 5.08 -12.50 -6.44
C PRO A 61 4.78 -11.19 -5.73
N ALA A 62 3.57 -10.68 -5.90
CA ALA A 62 3.16 -9.38 -5.37
C ALA A 62 1.83 -9.47 -4.62
N ALA A 63 1.64 -8.59 -3.66
CA ALA A 63 0.41 -8.44 -2.92
C ALA A 63 0.12 -6.96 -2.62
N THR A 64 -1.16 -6.64 -2.45
CA THR A 64 -1.59 -5.33 -1.98
C THR A 64 -2.69 -5.45 -0.94
N SER A 65 -2.72 -4.48 -0.03
CA SER A 65 -3.78 -4.21 0.92
C SER A 65 -4.54 -2.99 0.43
N PHE A 66 -5.79 -3.16 0.02
CA PHE A 66 -6.60 -2.09 -0.57
C PHE A 66 -7.72 -1.67 0.39
N LYS A 67 -8.01 -0.38 0.43
CA LYS A 67 -9.13 0.15 1.22
C LYS A 67 -9.59 1.49 0.66
N HIS A 68 -10.92 1.66 0.53
CA HIS A 68 -11.52 2.88 -0.03
C HIS A 68 -10.95 3.26 -1.40
N VAL A 69 -10.83 2.25 -2.27
CA VAL A 69 -10.37 2.39 -3.66
C VAL A 69 -8.96 2.99 -3.79
N SER A 70 -8.10 2.72 -2.81
CA SER A 70 -6.67 3.06 -2.86
C SER A 70 -5.85 2.03 -2.08
N PRO A 71 -4.60 1.76 -2.48
CA PRO A 71 -3.73 0.88 -1.72
C PRO A 71 -3.32 1.53 -0.39
N ALA A 72 -3.47 0.79 0.70
CA ALA A 72 -2.85 1.10 1.98
C ALA A 72 -1.39 0.62 2.02
N GLY A 73 -1.09 -0.42 1.23
CA GLY A 73 0.24 -0.96 1.04
C GLY A 73 0.31 -1.84 -0.19
N ALA A 74 1.51 -1.96 -0.77
CA ALA A 74 1.82 -2.83 -1.90
C ALA A 74 3.26 -3.32 -1.76
N ALA A 75 3.52 -4.59 -2.07
CA ALA A 75 4.86 -5.15 -1.92
C ALA A 75 5.10 -6.35 -2.82
N VAL A 76 6.37 -6.66 -3.04
CA VAL A 76 6.83 -7.88 -3.69
C VAL A 76 7.42 -8.87 -2.69
N GLY A 77 7.50 -10.14 -3.07
CA GLY A 77 7.81 -11.27 -2.21
C GLY A 77 9.29 -11.43 -1.85
N THR A 78 9.93 -10.37 -1.36
CA THR A 78 11.27 -10.44 -0.77
C THR A 78 11.22 -11.00 0.64
N LYS A 79 12.30 -11.69 1.06
CA LYS A 79 12.38 -12.30 2.40
C LYS A 79 12.29 -11.25 3.50
N LEU A 80 11.51 -11.52 4.55
CA LEU A 80 11.41 -10.67 5.72
C LEU A 80 12.68 -10.73 6.57
N THR A 81 13.11 -9.58 7.06
CA THR A 81 14.11 -9.49 8.13
C THR A 81 13.48 -9.89 9.48
N ASP A 82 14.30 -10.21 10.48
CA ASP A 82 13.79 -10.55 11.82
C ASP A 82 13.01 -9.40 12.47
N ILE A 83 13.39 -8.14 12.18
CA ILE A 83 12.67 -6.95 12.65
C ILE A 83 11.31 -6.84 11.96
N GLU A 84 11.26 -7.06 10.65
CA GLU A 84 9.99 -7.05 9.92
C GLU A 84 9.04 -8.16 10.38
N LYS A 85 9.56 -9.36 10.67
CA LYS A 85 8.74 -10.43 11.28
C LYS A 85 8.08 -9.97 12.59
N LYS A 86 8.80 -9.21 13.42
CA LYS A 86 8.27 -8.65 14.68
C LYS A 86 7.20 -7.62 14.45
N ILE A 87 7.48 -6.57 13.66
CA ILE A 87 6.52 -5.48 13.44
C ILE A 87 5.29 -5.90 12.63
N TYR A 88 5.39 -7.00 11.87
CA TYR A 88 4.27 -7.56 11.11
C TYR A 88 3.54 -8.70 11.84
N TRP A 89 3.96 -9.02 13.06
CA TRP A 89 3.36 -10.06 13.91
C TRP A 89 3.35 -11.45 13.27
N VAL A 90 4.45 -11.84 12.61
CA VAL A 90 4.57 -13.12 11.87
C VAL A 90 5.72 -14.00 12.37
N GLU A 91 6.37 -13.67 13.49
CA GLU A 91 7.50 -14.42 14.04
C GLU A 91 7.17 -15.90 14.31
N ASP A 92 5.94 -16.17 14.71
CA ASP A 92 5.43 -17.49 15.08
C ASP A 92 5.02 -18.36 13.87
N LEU A 93 5.07 -17.82 12.66
CA LEU A 93 4.67 -18.54 11.45
C LEU A 93 5.82 -19.28 10.73
N GLY A 94 7.04 -19.13 11.22
CA GLY A 94 8.22 -19.76 10.61
C GLY A 94 8.65 -19.11 9.30
N GLU A 95 9.15 -19.89 8.35
CA GLU A 95 9.47 -19.42 7.00
C GLU A 95 8.19 -19.28 6.20
N LEU A 96 7.98 -18.11 5.62
CA LEU A 96 6.82 -17.81 4.80
C LEU A 96 7.17 -17.98 3.31
N SER A 97 6.19 -18.38 2.53
CA SER A 97 6.30 -18.37 1.06
C SER A 97 6.57 -16.96 0.53
N PRO A 98 7.13 -16.79 -0.68
CA PRO A 98 7.32 -15.47 -1.28
C PRO A 98 6.01 -14.67 -1.36
N LEU A 99 4.88 -15.30 -1.66
CA LEU A 99 3.58 -14.63 -1.72
C LEU A 99 3.11 -14.18 -0.34
N ALA A 100 3.29 -15.01 0.69
CA ALA A 100 2.99 -14.64 2.07
C ALA A 100 3.89 -13.50 2.57
N ASN A 101 5.18 -13.49 2.20
CA ASN A 101 6.07 -12.37 2.47
C ASN A 101 5.58 -11.07 1.82
N ALA A 102 5.13 -11.13 0.56
CA ALA A 102 4.56 -9.96 -0.13
C ALA A 102 3.36 -9.40 0.63
N TYR A 103 2.42 -10.27 1.05
CA TYR A 103 1.25 -9.81 1.80
C TYR A 103 1.60 -9.30 3.21
N ALA A 104 2.49 -9.97 3.92
CA ALA A 104 2.95 -9.49 5.24
C ALA A 104 3.54 -8.07 5.15
N ARG A 105 4.32 -7.77 4.10
CA ARG A 105 4.87 -6.43 3.84
C ARG A 105 3.80 -5.43 3.43
N ALA A 106 2.94 -5.79 2.48
CA ALA A 106 1.89 -4.90 1.97
C ALA A 106 0.93 -4.45 3.08
N ARG A 107 0.48 -5.41 3.92
CA ARG A 107 -0.37 -5.10 5.07
C ARG A 107 0.40 -4.42 6.20
N GLY A 108 1.62 -4.89 6.44
CA GLY A 108 2.42 -4.51 7.60
C GLY A 108 2.92 -3.08 7.56
N ALA A 109 3.08 -2.50 6.39
CA ALA A 109 3.59 -1.15 6.22
C ALA A 109 2.68 -0.08 6.85
N ASP A 110 1.37 -0.24 6.77
CA ASP A 110 0.37 0.62 7.40
C ASP A 110 -0.73 -0.24 8.03
N ARG A 111 -0.47 -0.78 9.20
CA ARG A 111 -1.37 -1.71 9.89
C ARG A 111 -2.69 -1.05 10.31
N MET A 112 -2.69 0.26 10.55
CA MET A 112 -3.90 1.01 10.90
C MET A 112 -4.84 1.12 9.69
N SER A 113 -4.33 1.54 8.53
CA SER A 113 -5.13 1.66 7.31
C SER A 113 -5.54 0.30 6.75
N SER A 114 -4.75 -0.75 6.96
CA SER A 114 -5.02 -2.11 6.47
C SER A 114 -6.04 -2.89 7.32
N PHE A 115 -6.50 -2.36 8.43
CA PHE A 115 -7.55 -2.99 9.22
C PHE A 115 -8.88 -3.00 8.44
N GLY A 116 -9.37 -4.18 8.07
CA GLY A 116 -10.55 -4.33 7.23
C GLY A 116 -10.25 -4.11 5.73
N ASP A 117 -9.05 -4.42 5.28
CA ASP A 117 -8.62 -4.32 3.87
C ASP A 117 -9.32 -5.33 2.94
N PHE A 118 -9.18 -5.08 1.64
CA PHE A 118 -9.38 -6.08 0.59
C PHE A 118 -8.01 -6.46 0.01
N ILE A 119 -7.73 -7.76 -0.03
CA ILE A 119 -6.42 -8.31 -0.38
C ILE A 119 -6.39 -8.67 -1.85
N SER A 120 -5.32 -8.30 -2.57
CA SER A 120 -5.07 -8.80 -3.93
C SER A 120 -3.72 -9.49 -4.01
N LEU A 121 -3.69 -10.65 -4.67
CA LEU A 121 -2.51 -11.48 -4.83
C LEU A 121 -2.24 -11.72 -6.32
N SER A 122 -0.98 -11.61 -6.74
CA SER A 122 -0.58 -11.82 -8.13
C SER A 122 -0.53 -13.28 -8.57
N ASP A 123 -0.50 -14.20 -7.61
CA ASP A 123 -0.31 -15.63 -7.80
C ASP A 123 -1.40 -16.45 -7.10
N VAL A 124 -1.43 -17.74 -7.40
CA VAL A 124 -2.31 -18.70 -6.71
C VAL A 124 -2.03 -18.63 -5.21
N CYS A 125 -3.07 -18.35 -4.43
CA CYS A 125 -2.98 -18.26 -2.99
C CYS A 125 -2.58 -19.62 -2.40
N ASP A 126 -1.43 -19.66 -1.74
CA ASP A 126 -0.92 -20.83 -1.05
C ASP A 126 -1.38 -20.90 0.41
N VAL A 127 -1.04 -22.00 1.08
CA VAL A 127 -1.44 -22.28 2.47
C VAL A 127 -0.83 -21.28 3.45
N ASP A 128 0.42 -20.88 3.26
CA ASP A 128 1.10 -19.93 4.15
C ASP A 128 0.41 -18.57 4.10
N THR A 129 0.09 -18.10 2.89
CA THR A 129 -0.66 -16.86 2.69
C THR A 129 -2.05 -16.94 3.31
N ALA A 130 -2.77 -18.05 3.10
CA ALA A 130 -4.09 -18.24 3.69
C ALA A 130 -4.07 -18.27 5.23
N LYS A 131 -3.07 -18.90 5.84
CA LYS A 131 -2.86 -18.88 7.29
C LYS A 131 -2.61 -17.48 7.84
N LEU A 132 -1.82 -16.68 7.11
CA LEU A 132 -1.58 -15.27 7.47
C LEU A 132 -2.88 -14.47 7.37
N VAL A 133 -3.60 -14.58 6.26
CA VAL A 133 -4.89 -13.90 6.04
C VAL A 133 -5.93 -14.29 7.11
N LYS A 134 -5.98 -15.57 7.50
CA LYS A 134 -6.91 -16.07 8.51
C LYS A 134 -6.83 -15.30 9.83
N ARG A 135 -5.64 -14.89 10.23
CA ARG A 135 -5.38 -14.24 11.52
C ARG A 135 -5.56 -12.71 11.50
N GLU A 136 -5.73 -12.12 10.32
CA GLU A 136 -5.90 -10.67 10.16
C GLU A 136 -7.36 -10.27 9.95
N VAL A 137 -7.72 -9.04 10.31
CA VAL A 137 -9.04 -8.48 10.02
C VAL A 137 -9.04 -7.91 8.60
N SER A 138 -9.73 -8.59 7.69
CA SER A 138 -9.88 -8.19 6.29
C SER A 138 -11.29 -8.48 5.79
N ASP A 139 -11.71 -7.83 4.70
CA ASP A 139 -13.05 -7.96 4.14
C ASP A 139 -13.13 -9.05 3.07
N GLY A 140 -12.07 -9.23 2.32
CA GLY A 140 -12.03 -10.25 1.28
C GLY A 140 -10.68 -10.33 0.58
N ILE A 141 -10.61 -11.21 -0.41
CA ILE A 141 -9.40 -11.53 -1.16
C ILE A 141 -9.73 -11.83 -2.61
N ILE A 142 -8.85 -11.38 -3.52
CA ILE A 142 -8.86 -11.74 -4.94
C ILE A 142 -7.50 -12.32 -5.34
N ALA A 143 -7.52 -13.41 -6.10
CA ALA A 143 -6.34 -14.07 -6.64
C ALA A 143 -6.68 -14.80 -7.95
N PRO A 144 -5.71 -15.16 -8.79
CA PRO A 144 -5.95 -15.95 -10.00
C PRO A 144 -6.37 -17.40 -9.71
N GLY A 145 -6.16 -17.86 -8.47
CA GLY A 145 -6.54 -19.18 -7.99
C GLY A 145 -6.20 -19.37 -6.52
N TYR A 146 -6.54 -20.53 -6.00
CA TYR A 146 -6.32 -20.93 -4.62
C TYR A 146 -5.98 -22.41 -4.59
N THR A 147 -5.01 -22.82 -3.77
CA THR A 147 -4.87 -24.25 -3.47
C THR A 147 -6.10 -24.75 -2.69
N ASP A 148 -6.44 -26.03 -2.78
CA ASP A 148 -7.63 -26.56 -2.11
C ASP A 148 -7.61 -26.28 -0.59
N GLU A 149 -6.46 -26.51 0.05
CA GLU A 149 -6.29 -26.24 1.50
C GLU A 149 -6.40 -24.74 1.82
N ALA A 150 -5.80 -23.87 1.01
CA ALA A 150 -5.90 -22.41 1.18
C ALA A 150 -7.35 -21.95 1.06
N LEU A 151 -8.09 -22.46 0.09
CA LEU A 151 -9.49 -22.13 -0.12
C LEU A 151 -10.36 -22.52 1.08
N GLU A 152 -10.15 -23.71 1.64
CA GLU A 152 -10.89 -24.17 2.82
C GLU A 152 -10.58 -23.31 4.06
N ILE A 153 -9.32 -22.92 4.26
CA ILE A 153 -8.93 -21.99 5.33
C ILE A 153 -9.65 -20.64 5.19
N LEU A 154 -9.71 -20.09 3.98
CA LEU A 154 -10.32 -18.79 3.71
C LEU A 154 -11.85 -18.84 3.81
N LYS A 155 -12.49 -19.88 3.30
CA LYS A 155 -13.94 -20.07 3.41
C LYS A 155 -14.42 -20.15 4.86
N ALA A 156 -13.64 -20.73 5.75
CA ALA A 156 -13.99 -20.83 7.17
C ALA A 156 -13.91 -19.50 7.93
N LYS A 157 -13.26 -18.47 7.34
CA LYS A 157 -13.12 -17.14 7.97
C LYS A 157 -14.47 -16.40 8.03
N LYS A 158 -14.65 -15.52 9.01
CA LYS A 158 -15.90 -14.75 9.26
C LYS A 158 -17.14 -15.65 9.37
N GLY A 159 -17.01 -16.81 10.01
CA GLY A 159 -18.13 -17.74 10.13
C GLY A 159 -18.67 -18.26 8.80
N GLY A 160 -17.81 -18.39 7.79
CA GLY A 160 -18.16 -18.85 6.46
C GLY A 160 -18.57 -17.74 5.46
N ASN A 161 -18.48 -16.48 5.85
CA ASN A 161 -18.94 -15.33 5.02
C ASN A 161 -17.79 -14.50 4.43
N TYR A 162 -16.55 -14.93 4.54
CA TYR A 162 -15.40 -14.21 3.98
C TYR A 162 -15.48 -14.15 2.45
N ALA A 163 -15.30 -12.97 1.87
CA ALA A 163 -15.34 -12.81 0.42
C ALA A 163 -14.08 -13.37 -0.24
N VAL A 164 -14.23 -14.40 -1.07
CA VAL A 164 -13.15 -15.02 -1.85
C VAL A 164 -13.49 -14.92 -3.31
N ILE A 165 -12.66 -14.23 -4.09
CA ILE A 165 -12.87 -13.96 -5.50
C ILE A 165 -11.72 -14.57 -6.29
N LYS A 166 -12.05 -15.32 -7.35
CA LYS A 166 -11.11 -15.76 -8.38
C LYS A 166 -11.21 -14.82 -9.57
N VAL A 167 -10.08 -14.40 -10.10
CA VAL A 167 -9.99 -13.57 -11.32
C VAL A 167 -9.43 -14.41 -12.47
N ASP A 168 -9.89 -14.13 -13.69
CA ASP A 168 -9.28 -14.63 -14.91
C ASP A 168 -7.98 -13.82 -15.17
N PRO A 169 -6.79 -14.43 -15.03
CA PRO A 169 -5.53 -13.72 -15.20
C PRO A 169 -5.24 -13.31 -16.65
N ASP A 170 -5.92 -13.93 -17.62
CA ASP A 170 -5.72 -13.69 -19.04
C ASP A 170 -6.68 -12.63 -19.60
N TYR A 171 -7.62 -12.15 -18.76
CA TYR A 171 -8.54 -11.10 -19.19
C TYR A 171 -7.81 -9.77 -19.38
N VAL A 172 -8.04 -9.14 -20.53
CA VAL A 172 -7.55 -7.81 -20.87
C VAL A 172 -8.73 -6.86 -20.97
N PRO A 173 -8.73 -5.73 -20.26
CA PRO A 173 -9.77 -4.71 -20.37
C PRO A 173 -9.91 -4.14 -21.78
N ASP A 174 -11.09 -3.63 -22.11
CA ASP A 174 -11.29 -2.91 -23.38
C ASP A 174 -10.36 -1.68 -23.47
N ALA A 175 -9.99 -1.31 -24.71
CA ALA A 175 -9.08 -0.19 -24.96
C ALA A 175 -9.67 1.17 -24.57
N ILE A 176 -10.98 1.26 -24.43
CA ILE A 176 -11.71 2.46 -24.00
C ILE A 176 -12.44 2.18 -22.70
N GLU A 177 -12.21 3.03 -21.72
CA GLU A 177 -12.95 3.01 -20.46
C GLU A 177 -13.90 4.20 -20.34
N LYS A 178 -15.00 4.02 -19.63
CA LYS A 178 -16.07 5.00 -19.48
C LYS A 178 -16.38 5.25 -18.02
N LYS A 179 -16.70 6.50 -17.72
CA LYS A 179 -17.18 6.94 -16.40
C LYS A 179 -18.35 7.88 -16.58
N GLN A 180 -19.37 7.74 -15.75
CA GLN A 180 -20.53 8.64 -15.77
C GLN A 180 -20.57 9.55 -14.54
N VAL A 181 -20.75 10.85 -14.79
CA VAL A 181 -20.93 11.87 -13.76
C VAL A 181 -22.10 12.77 -14.18
N PHE A 182 -23.09 12.90 -13.36
CA PHE A 182 -24.29 13.72 -13.64
C PHE A 182 -24.99 13.38 -14.99
N GLY A 183 -24.97 12.09 -15.37
CA GLY A 183 -25.51 11.62 -16.65
C GLY A 183 -24.61 11.87 -17.87
N VAL A 184 -23.50 12.59 -17.70
CA VAL A 184 -22.50 12.80 -18.77
C VAL A 184 -21.52 11.64 -18.75
N THR A 185 -21.29 11.03 -19.91
CA THR A 185 -20.30 9.97 -20.07
C THR A 185 -18.97 10.56 -20.49
N PHE A 186 -17.94 10.21 -19.77
CA PHE A 186 -16.54 10.49 -20.08
C PHE A 186 -15.93 9.21 -20.66
N GLU A 187 -15.23 9.32 -21.78
CA GLU A 187 -14.47 8.24 -22.40
C GLU A 187 -13.00 8.61 -22.47
N GLN A 188 -12.13 7.64 -22.18
CA GLN A 188 -10.69 7.77 -22.36
C GLN A 188 -10.06 6.43 -22.73
N GLY A 189 -8.85 6.44 -23.24
CA GLY A 189 -8.08 5.22 -23.41
C GLY A 189 -7.73 4.61 -22.05
N HIS A 190 -7.82 3.28 -21.96
CA HIS A 190 -7.33 2.57 -20.78
C HIS A 190 -5.82 2.79 -20.60
N ASN A 191 -5.37 2.97 -19.38
CA ASN A 191 -3.96 3.24 -19.08
C ASN A 191 -3.11 1.97 -19.14
N PHE A 192 -2.74 1.52 -20.33
CA PHE A 192 -1.87 0.36 -20.56
C PHE A 192 -0.38 0.65 -20.44
N ILE A 193 0.01 1.85 -20.01
CA ILE A 193 1.43 2.18 -19.94
C ILE A 193 2.16 1.28 -18.95
N GLU A 194 3.26 0.69 -19.42
CA GLU A 194 4.12 -0.17 -18.61
C GLU A 194 5.23 0.65 -17.97
N ILE A 195 5.46 0.45 -16.68
CA ILE A 195 6.54 1.09 -15.95
C ILE A 195 7.80 0.21 -16.09
N ASP A 196 8.64 0.55 -17.02
CA ASP A 196 9.87 -0.17 -17.34
C ASP A 196 11.14 0.62 -16.92
N ASN A 197 12.31 0.03 -17.19
CA ASN A 197 13.59 0.65 -16.84
C ASN A 197 13.88 1.93 -17.64
N ASP A 198 13.32 2.06 -18.83
CA ASP A 198 13.62 3.18 -19.73
C ASP A 198 13.06 4.49 -19.18
N MET A 199 12.01 4.43 -18.38
CA MET A 199 11.43 5.60 -17.72
C MET A 199 12.37 6.31 -16.75
N PHE A 200 13.38 5.62 -16.23
CA PHE A 200 14.29 6.15 -15.22
C PHE A 200 15.66 6.59 -15.81
N LYS A 201 15.81 6.59 -17.13
CA LYS A 201 17.08 6.98 -17.79
C LYS A 201 17.39 8.48 -17.71
N ASN A 202 16.36 9.32 -17.64
CA ASN A 202 16.54 10.78 -17.58
C ASN A 202 16.80 11.25 -16.15
N ILE A 203 17.98 10.96 -15.62
CA ILE A 203 18.42 11.43 -14.30
C ILE A 203 18.88 12.88 -14.42
N VAL A 204 18.19 13.80 -13.72
CA VAL A 204 18.38 15.25 -13.82
C VAL A 204 19.29 15.84 -12.74
N THR A 205 19.54 15.11 -11.65
CA THR A 205 20.44 15.51 -10.56
C THR A 205 21.91 15.25 -10.88
N ASP A 206 22.83 15.84 -10.08
CA ASP A 206 24.28 15.65 -10.23
C ASP A 206 24.69 14.19 -9.94
N ASN A 207 24.14 13.63 -8.86
CA ASN A 207 24.30 12.20 -8.54
C ASN A 207 23.49 11.37 -9.55
N LYS A 208 24.20 10.44 -10.23
CA LYS A 208 23.61 9.55 -11.26
C LYS A 208 23.57 8.08 -10.81
N ASP A 209 23.99 7.78 -9.58
CA ASP A 209 24.11 6.41 -9.09
C ASP A 209 22.75 5.86 -8.67
N LEU A 210 22.08 5.18 -9.61
CA LEU A 210 20.79 4.51 -9.40
C LEU A 210 20.97 2.99 -9.40
N PRO A 211 21.15 2.35 -8.23
CA PRO A 211 21.32 0.91 -8.14
C PRO A 211 20.03 0.16 -8.50
N GLU A 212 20.17 -1.09 -8.93
CA GLU A 212 19.04 -1.92 -9.35
C GLU A 212 17.96 -2.07 -8.26
N SER A 213 18.35 -2.19 -7.00
CA SER A 213 17.42 -2.25 -5.86
C SER A 213 16.54 -1.01 -5.76
N ALA A 214 17.11 0.17 -5.95
CA ALA A 214 16.36 1.43 -5.96
C ALA A 214 15.47 1.56 -7.22
N LEU A 215 15.94 1.04 -8.36
CA LEU A 215 15.14 0.99 -9.58
C LEU A 215 13.88 0.13 -9.40
N ILE A 216 14.00 -1.01 -8.73
CA ILE A 216 12.86 -1.87 -8.37
C ILE A 216 11.89 -1.10 -7.45
N ASP A 217 12.42 -0.44 -6.42
CA ASP A 217 11.59 0.33 -5.49
C ASP A 217 10.88 1.50 -6.18
N LEU A 218 11.52 2.20 -7.12
CA LEU A 218 10.88 3.25 -7.93
C LEU A 218 9.78 2.71 -8.84
N LYS A 219 9.97 1.51 -9.44
CA LYS A 219 8.89 0.84 -10.19
C LYS A 219 7.69 0.53 -9.31
N ILE A 220 7.93 -0.02 -8.12
CA ILE A 220 6.87 -0.30 -7.15
C ILE A 220 6.13 0.98 -6.79
N ALA A 221 6.85 2.08 -6.57
CA ALA A 221 6.25 3.38 -6.27
C ALA A 221 5.31 3.83 -7.39
N LEU A 222 5.78 3.88 -8.64
CA LEU A 222 4.99 4.39 -9.76
C LEU A 222 3.81 3.47 -10.10
N ILE A 223 3.98 2.14 -10.09
CA ILE A 223 2.88 1.20 -10.31
C ILE A 223 1.81 1.34 -9.22
N THR A 224 2.23 1.49 -7.96
CA THR A 224 1.29 1.74 -6.84
C THR A 224 0.48 3.01 -7.09
N LEU A 225 1.12 4.08 -7.59
CA LEU A 225 0.46 5.36 -7.85
C LEU A 225 -0.52 5.32 -9.02
N LYS A 226 -0.33 4.43 -10.02
CA LYS A 226 -1.32 4.22 -11.09
C LYS A 226 -2.71 3.87 -10.56
N TYR A 227 -2.79 3.28 -9.37
CA TYR A 227 -4.02 2.79 -8.74
C TYR A 227 -4.34 3.52 -7.44
N THR A 228 -3.72 4.69 -7.21
CA THR A 228 -3.92 5.51 -6.02
C THR A 228 -4.62 6.81 -6.39
N GLN A 229 -5.69 7.16 -5.68
CA GLN A 229 -6.42 8.41 -5.91
C GLN A 229 -5.49 9.63 -5.81
N SER A 230 -5.50 10.47 -6.83
CA SER A 230 -4.64 11.67 -6.94
C SER A 230 -5.12 12.82 -6.04
N ASN A 231 -4.23 13.74 -5.62
CA ASN A 231 -2.78 13.64 -5.73
C ASN A 231 -2.27 12.49 -4.89
N SER A 232 -1.26 11.79 -5.39
CA SER A 232 -0.67 10.68 -4.67
C SER A 232 0.87 10.69 -4.69
N VAL A 233 1.44 10.20 -3.60
CA VAL A 233 2.90 10.07 -3.38
C VAL A 233 3.14 8.75 -2.65
N CYS A 234 4.18 8.02 -3.02
CA CYS A 234 4.51 6.71 -2.46
C CYS A 234 5.99 6.63 -2.07
N TYR A 235 6.25 6.31 -0.82
CA TYR A 235 7.59 5.98 -0.29
C TYR A 235 7.76 4.46 -0.30
N VAL A 236 8.88 3.99 -0.82
CA VAL A 236 9.16 2.55 -0.97
C VAL A 236 10.54 2.22 -0.42
N LYS A 237 10.66 1.10 0.26
CA LYS A 237 11.95 0.57 0.72
C LYS A 237 11.96 -0.95 0.70
N GLY A 238 12.99 -1.52 0.09
CA GLY A 238 13.25 -2.96 0.12
C GLY A 238 12.13 -3.81 -0.48
N GLY A 239 11.46 -3.32 -1.52
CA GLY A 239 10.39 -4.03 -2.20
C GLY A 239 8.99 -3.81 -1.63
N ALA A 240 8.82 -2.84 -0.71
CA ALA A 240 7.52 -2.55 -0.10
C ALA A 240 7.23 -1.05 -0.04
N ALA A 241 6.00 -0.65 -0.40
CA ALA A 241 5.48 0.67 -0.13
C ALA A 241 5.31 0.84 1.38
N ILE A 242 6.07 1.76 1.97
CA ILE A 242 6.12 2.01 3.42
C ILE A 242 5.31 3.23 3.85
N GLY A 243 4.87 4.04 2.90
CA GLY A 243 3.97 5.17 3.14
C GLY A 243 3.32 5.65 1.85
N ILE A 244 2.00 5.65 1.81
CA ILE A 244 1.21 6.08 0.66
C ILE A 244 0.31 7.23 1.09
N GLY A 245 0.40 8.36 0.39
CA GLY A 245 -0.54 9.47 0.50
C GLY A 245 -1.47 9.45 -0.71
N ALA A 246 -2.77 9.54 -0.47
CA ALA A 246 -3.80 9.46 -1.49
C ALA A 246 -4.82 10.58 -1.35
N GLY A 247 -5.40 11.02 -2.48
CA GLY A 247 -6.57 11.90 -2.51
C GLY A 247 -6.35 13.30 -1.95
N GLN A 248 -5.12 13.79 -1.93
CA GLN A 248 -4.81 15.12 -1.39
C GLN A 248 -4.87 16.21 -2.47
N GLN A 249 -5.48 17.35 -2.15
CA GLN A 249 -5.59 18.49 -3.06
C GLN A 249 -4.27 19.26 -3.21
N SER A 250 -3.40 19.18 -2.22
CA SER A 250 -2.07 19.82 -2.26
C SER A 250 -0.96 18.77 -2.31
N ARG A 251 0.00 18.94 -3.23
CA ARG A 251 1.16 18.04 -3.36
C ARG A 251 1.98 17.96 -2.06
N ILE A 252 2.25 19.08 -1.43
CA ILE A 252 3.02 19.09 -0.18
C ILE A 252 2.28 18.39 0.97
N HIS A 253 0.97 18.52 1.06
CA HIS A 253 0.18 17.79 2.07
C HIS A 253 0.22 16.28 1.80
N CYS A 254 0.17 15.88 0.53
CA CYS A 254 0.32 14.49 0.14
C CYS A 254 1.70 13.93 0.51
N THR A 255 2.77 14.66 0.20
CA THR A 255 4.15 14.29 0.55
C THR A 255 4.33 14.17 2.07
N ARG A 256 3.73 15.08 2.85
CA ARG A 256 3.75 15.03 4.32
C ARG A 256 3.00 13.81 4.86
N LEU A 257 1.80 13.55 4.36
CA LEU A 257 0.99 12.40 4.78
C LEU A 257 1.70 11.07 4.52
N ALA A 258 2.17 10.88 3.28
CA ALA A 258 2.92 9.68 2.91
C ALA A 258 4.22 9.53 3.74
N GLY A 259 4.94 10.63 3.93
CA GLY A 259 6.17 10.66 4.73
C GLY A 259 5.91 10.33 6.20
N SER A 260 4.81 10.83 6.79
CA SER A 260 4.45 10.50 8.17
C SER A 260 4.14 9.02 8.36
N LYS A 261 3.50 8.38 7.37
CA LYS A 261 3.27 6.94 7.38
C LYS A 261 4.59 6.15 7.26
N ALA A 262 5.49 6.58 6.38
CA ALA A 262 6.83 5.98 6.24
C ALA A 262 7.65 6.14 7.54
N ASP A 263 7.59 7.29 8.19
CA ASP A 263 8.23 7.54 9.48
C ASP A 263 7.67 6.59 10.56
N ASN A 264 6.35 6.44 10.63
CA ASN A 264 5.70 5.51 11.57
C ASN A 264 6.15 4.06 11.34
N TRP A 265 6.25 3.62 10.08
CA TRP A 265 6.76 2.29 9.75
C TRP A 265 8.18 2.08 10.30
N PHE A 266 9.05 3.09 10.21
CA PHE A 266 10.42 2.99 10.71
C PHE A 266 10.51 3.14 12.23
N LEU A 267 9.69 4.01 12.84
CA LEU A 267 9.60 4.17 14.30
C LEU A 267 9.14 2.89 15.00
N ARG A 268 8.24 2.12 14.37
CA ARG A 268 7.80 0.82 14.89
C ARG A 268 8.94 -0.19 15.05
N GLN A 269 10.06 0.00 14.37
CA GLN A 269 11.25 -0.86 14.45
C GLN A 269 12.22 -0.43 15.56
N SER A 270 11.95 0.66 16.25
CA SER A 270 12.81 1.14 17.33
C SER A 270 12.75 0.21 18.55
N PRO A 271 13.86 0.07 19.32
CA PRO A 271 13.84 -0.69 20.56
C PRO A 271 12.76 -0.24 21.55
N GLN A 272 12.44 1.06 21.60
CA GLN A 272 11.39 1.60 22.46
C GLN A 272 10.03 0.99 22.13
N VAL A 273 9.72 0.81 20.85
CA VAL A 273 8.44 0.23 20.41
C VAL A 273 8.47 -1.29 20.50
N LEU A 274 9.56 -1.94 20.06
CA LEU A 274 9.67 -3.40 20.08
C LEU A 274 9.60 -3.99 21.48
N ASN A 275 10.04 -3.22 22.51
CA ASN A 275 10.08 -3.65 23.90
C ASN A 275 8.90 -3.13 24.74
N LEU A 276 7.83 -2.60 24.11
CA LEU A 276 6.64 -2.17 24.85
C LEU A 276 6.06 -3.33 25.69
N PRO A 277 5.90 -3.15 27.02
CA PRO A 277 5.54 -4.20 27.95
C PRO A 277 4.02 -4.45 27.94
N PHE A 278 3.47 -4.89 26.83
CA PHE A 278 2.03 -5.15 26.71
C PHE A 278 1.54 -6.21 27.71
N LEU A 279 0.34 -6.01 28.22
CA LEU A 279 -0.39 -7.07 28.92
C LEU A 279 -0.64 -8.24 27.96
N ASP A 280 -0.58 -9.47 28.45
CA ASP A 280 -0.76 -10.67 27.65
C ASP A 280 -2.19 -10.78 27.05
N SER A 281 -3.18 -10.13 27.68
CA SER A 281 -4.56 -10.06 27.26
C SER A 281 -4.81 -9.16 26.05
N ILE A 282 -3.88 -8.25 25.72
CA ILE A 282 -4.05 -7.27 24.62
C ILE A 282 -3.89 -7.95 23.27
N LYS A 283 -4.92 -7.88 22.45
CA LYS A 283 -4.93 -8.46 21.10
C LYS A 283 -4.15 -7.59 20.12
N ARG A 284 -3.72 -8.19 19.01
CA ARG A 284 -2.93 -7.50 17.99
C ARG A 284 -3.52 -6.16 17.49
N PRO A 285 -4.82 -6.05 17.12
CA PRO A 285 -5.38 -4.77 16.71
C PRO A 285 -5.26 -3.67 17.78
N ASP A 286 -5.45 -4.05 19.04
CA ASP A 286 -5.34 -3.10 20.15
C ASP A 286 -3.88 -2.71 20.41
N ARG A 287 -2.92 -3.66 20.21
CA ARG A 287 -1.48 -3.36 20.24
C ARG A 287 -1.09 -2.41 19.11
N ASP A 288 -1.57 -2.64 17.90
CA ASP A 288 -1.30 -1.75 16.76
C ASP A 288 -1.82 -0.33 17.02
N ASN A 289 -3.02 -0.19 17.57
CA ASN A 289 -3.59 1.10 17.95
C ASN A 289 -2.77 1.78 19.06
N ALA A 290 -2.38 1.02 20.09
CA ALA A 290 -1.56 1.55 21.19
C ALA A 290 -0.17 2.01 20.71
N ILE A 291 0.44 1.28 19.77
CA ILE A 291 1.71 1.66 19.16
C ILE A 291 1.55 2.95 18.36
N ASP A 292 0.50 3.06 17.54
CA ASP A 292 0.23 4.24 16.74
C ASP A 292 0.10 5.50 17.60
N LEU A 293 -0.68 5.43 18.69
CA LEU A 293 -0.80 6.49 19.68
C LEU A 293 0.53 6.77 20.38
N TYR A 294 1.27 5.73 20.80
CA TYR A 294 2.54 5.88 21.52
C TYR A 294 3.62 6.60 20.72
N ILE A 295 3.71 6.32 19.42
CA ILE A 295 4.64 7.02 18.52
C ILE A 295 4.11 8.35 18.02
N GLY A 296 2.81 8.61 18.12
CA GLY A 296 2.15 9.85 17.72
C GLY A 296 2.37 11.01 18.70
N GLU A 297 1.66 12.10 18.46
CA GLU A 297 1.60 13.24 19.36
C GLU A 297 0.61 13.02 20.50
N ASP A 298 -0.36 12.13 20.30
CA ASP A 298 -1.43 11.78 21.24
C ASP A 298 -1.02 10.68 22.23
N TYR A 299 0.28 10.51 22.49
CA TYR A 299 0.82 9.43 23.35
C TYR A 299 0.23 9.42 24.77
N MET A 300 -0.25 10.55 25.27
CA MET A 300 -0.93 10.59 26.56
C MET A 300 -2.26 9.81 26.59
N ASP A 301 -2.82 9.49 25.41
CA ASP A 301 -4.01 8.65 25.33
C ASP A 301 -3.74 7.19 25.73
N VAL A 302 -2.48 6.78 25.73
CA VAL A 302 -2.05 5.46 26.20
C VAL A 302 -1.13 5.51 27.44
N LEU A 303 -0.51 6.67 27.75
CA LEU A 303 0.43 6.80 28.87
C LEU A 303 -0.12 7.55 30.09
N ALA A 304 -1.30 8.17 30.01
CA ALA A 304 -1.91 8.84 31.16
C ALA A 304 -2.26 7.83 32.27
N ASP A 305 -2.23 8.30 33.53
CA ASP A 305 -2.65 7.48 34.65
C ASP A 305 -4.14 7.08 34.52
N GLY A 306 -4.45 5.83 34.80
CA GLY A 306 -5.77 5.23 34.56
C GLY A 306 -5.95 4.67 33.13
N LYS A 307 -5.06 5.00 32.18
CA LYS A 307 -5.08 4.44 30.82
C LYS A 307 -4.02 3.38 30.61
N TRP A 308 -2.75 3.67 30.93
CA TRP A 308 -1.65 2.76 30.66
C TRP A 308 -1.79 1.39 31.36
N GLN A 309 -2.40 1.36 32.56
CA GLN A 309 -2.62 0.14 33.34
C GLN A 309 -3.50 -0.90 32.63
N ASN A 310 -4.33 -0.44 31.67
CA ASN A 310 -5.19 -1.31 30.89
C ASN A 310 -4.50 -1.89 29.64
N ILE A 311 -3.27 -1.44 29.35
CA ILE A 311 -2.55 -1.75 28.11
C ILE A 311 -1.20 -2.41 28.41
N PHE A 312 -0.47 -1.88 29.41
CA PHE A 312 0.90 -2.26 29.71
C PHE A 312 1.05 -2.86 31.12
N LYS A 313 2.04 -3.73 31.29
CA LYS A 313 2.43 -4.33 32.59
C LYS A 313 3.09 -3.28 33.51
N GLU A 314 3.80 -2.33 32.92
CA GLU A 314 4.41 -1.18 33.56
C GLU A 314 4.33 0.03 32.63
N LYS A 315 4.40 1.24 33.20
CA LYS A 315 4.29 2.48 32.44
C LYS A 315 5.51 2.67 31.53
N PRO A 316 5.36 2.65 30.20
CA PRO A 316 6.49 2.96 29.31
C PRO A 316 6.97 4.41 29.47
N ALA A 317 8.26 4.61 29.23
CA ALA A 317 8.79 5.97 29.07
C ALA A 317 8.21 6.63 27.81
N VAL A 318 8.11 7.95 27.82
CA VAL A 318 7.71 8.72 26.62
C VAL A 318 8.79 8.56 25.54
N PHE A 319 8.38 8.28 24.32
CA PHE A 319 9.26 8.33 23.16
C PHE A 319 9.38 9.78 22.70
N THR A 320 10.45 10.45 23.12
CA THR A 320 10.62 11.90 22.93
C THR A 320 10.84 12.27 21.46
N ALA A 321 10.58 13.53 21.13
CA ALA A 321 10.81 14.06 19.76
C ALA A 321 12.29 13.91 19.34
N GLU A 322 13.23 14.13 20.27
CA GLU A 322 14.66 13.99 20.03
C GLU A 322 15.05 12.53 19.74
N GLU A 323 14.51 11.58 20.50
CA GLU A 323 14.75 10.14 20.28
C GLU A 323 14.15 9.68 18.94
N LYS A 324 12.92 10.10 18.61
CA LYS A 324 12.30 9.83 17.31
C LYS A 324 13.14 10.38 16.17
N LYS A 325 13.58 11.63 16.26
CA LYS A 325 14.45 12.26 15.26
C LYS A 325 15.78 11.51 15.08
N ALA A 326 16.41 11.11 16.18
CA ALA A 326 17.66 10.34 16.16
C ALA A 326 17.48 8.96 15.55
N TRP A 327 16.32 8.32 15.77
CA TRP A 327 16.00 7.03 15.13
C TRP A 327 15.73 7.20 13.64
N LEU A 328 14.90 8.16 13.25
CA LEU A 328 14.55 8.42 11.85
C LEU A 328 15.78 8.79 10.99
N ALA A 329 16.77 9.45 11.57
CA ALA A 329 18.04 9.77 10.89
C ALA A 329 18.84 8.53 10.43
N LYS A 330 18.53 7.35 10.95
CA LYS A 330 19.12 6.06 10.53
C LYS A 330 18.45 5.46 9.30
N ASN A 331 17.28 5.97 8.92
CA ASN A 331 16.59 5.50 7.73
C ASN A 331 17.21 6.14 6.49
N THR A 332 17.68 5.32 5.54
CA THR A 332 18.34 5.76 4.32
C THR A 332 17.86 4.94 3.12
N ASP A 333 18.24 5.36 1.92
CA ASP A 333 18.00 4.64 0.68
C ASP A 333 16.51 4.37 0.38
N VAL A 334 15.63 5.26 0.85
CA VAL A 334 14.20 5.22 0.53
C VAL A 334 13.98 5.78 -0.87
N ALA A 335 13.12 5.11 -1.64
CA ALA A 335 12.64 5.58 -2.94
C ALA A 335 11.32 6.34 -2.79
N LEU A 336 11.12 7.36 -3.61
CA LEU A 336 9.91 8.19 -3.65
C LEU A 336 9.39 8.30 -5.07
N GLY A 337 8.13 7.95 -5.28
CA GLY A 337 7.37 8.24 -6.51
C GLY A 337 6.34 9.33 -6.28
N SER A 338 6.07 10.13 -7.33
CA SER A 338 4.99 11.10 -7.36
C SER A 338 4.19 10.95 -8.66
N ASP A 339 2.86 10.99 -8.57
CA ASP A 339 1.97 10.85 -9.74
C ASP A 339 1.96 12.08 -10.65
N ALA A 340 2.50 13.21 -10.19
CA ALA A 340 2.74 14.43 -10.96
C ALA A 340 4.00 15.17 -10.46
N PHE A 341 4.36 16.27 -11.14
CA PHE A 341 5.55 17.03 -10.77
C PHE A 341 5.47 17.64 -9.36
N PHE A 342 6.62 17.80 -8.74
CA PHE A 342 6.76 18.58 -7.50
C PHE A 342 6.80 20.07 -7.86
N PRO A 343 5.91 20.90 -7.28
CA PRO A 343 5.89 22.33 -7.60
C PRO A 343 7.02 23.13 -6.97
N PHE A 344 7.56 22.67 -5.83
CA PHE A 344 8.61 23.33 -5.05
C PHE A 344 9.53 22.34 -4.35
N GLY A 345 10.75 22.78 -4.02
CA GLY A 345 11.77 22.01 -3.31
C GLY A 345 11.39 21.59 -1.89
N ASP A 346 10.39 22.19 -1.27
CA ASP A 346 9.90 21.83 0.07
C ASP A 346 9.40 20.37 0.15
N ASN A 347 8.92 19.82 -0.97
CA ASN A 347 8.57 18.40 -1.09
C ASN A 347 9.81 17.52 -0.95
N ILE A 348 10.92 17.92 -1.54
CA ILE A 348 12.20 17.21 -1.45
C ILE A 348 12.77 17.30 -0.05
N GLU A 349 12.71 18.48 0.58
CA GLU A 349 13.10 18.68 1.99
C GLU A 349 12.29 17.77 2.93
N ARG A 350 10.98 17.64 2.70
CA ARG A 350 10.15 16.71 3.47
C ARG A 350 10.56 15.26 3.25
N ALA A 351 10.80 14.89 2.00
CA ALA A 351 11.19 13.52 1.63
C ALA A 351 12.54 13.14 2.25
N TYR A 352 13.51 14.04 2.22
CA TYR A 352 14.83 13.83 2.83
C TYR A 352 14.75 13.43 4.31
N ARG A 353 13.87 14.05 5.08
CA ARG A 353 13.69 13.75 6.52
C ARG A 353 13.22 12.32 6.78
N SER A 354 12.60 11.67 5.79
CA SER A 354 12.19 10.26 5.84
C SER A 354 13.19 9.30 5.20
N GLY A 355 14.42 9.78 4.91
CA GLY A 355 15.51 8.95 4.38
C GLY A 355 15.48 8.76 2.86
N VAL A 356 14.71 9.56 2.12
CA VAL A 356 14.64 9.46 0.66
C VAL A 356 15.99 9.82 0.03
N LYS A 357 16.44 8.96 -0.89
CA LYS A 357 17.62 9.16 -1.71
C LYS A 357 17.32 9.09 -3.20
N TYR A 358 16.28 8.35 -3.58
CA TYR A 358 15.91 8.11 -4.98
C TYR A 358 14.51 8.65 -5.24
N VAL A 359 14.34 9.43 -6.30
CA VAL A 359 13.08 10.10 -6.62
C VAL A 359 12.71 9.87 -8.08
N ALA A 360 11.45 9.55 -8.35
CA ALA A 360 10.86 9.54 -9.68
C ALA A 360 9.62 10.43 -9.72
N GLN A 361 9.59 11.36 -10.67
CA GLN A 361 8.48 12.26 -10.91
C GLN A 361 8.46 12.70 -12.38
N PRO A 362 7.33 13.19 -12.92
CA PRO A 362 7.26 13.56 -14.33
C PRO A 362 8.21 14.67 -14.76
N GLY A 363 8.47 15.66 -13.92
CA GLY A 363 9.04 16.95 -14.34
C GLY A 363 8.00 17.80 -15.07
N GLY A 364 8.43 18.95 -15.63
CA GLY A 364 7.58 19.86 -16.39
C GLY A 364 6.97 21.00 -15.57
N SER A 365 7.43 21.20 -14.33
CA SER A 365 7.11 22.41 -13.56
C SER A 365 7.97 23.58 -14.01
N VAL A 366 7.43 24.79 -13.94
CA VAL A 366 8.20 26.02 -14.14
C VAL A 366 9.28 26.24 -13.05
N ARG A 367 9.26 25.44 -12.00
CA ARG A 367 10.19 25.47 -10.87
C ARG A 367 11.02 24.17 -10.74
N ASP A 368 11.18 23.43 -11.84
CA ASP A 368 11.99 22.21 -11.84
C ASP A 368 13.45 22.48 -11.41
N ASP A 369 14.00 23.64 -11.74
CA ASP A 369 15.31 24.10 -11.28
C ASP A 369 15.44 24.10 -9.75
N ASN A 370 14.46 24.66 -9.05
CA ASN A 370 14.42 24.71 -7.58
C ASN A 370 14.28 23.29 -6.97
N VAL A 371 13.50 22.41 -7.60
CA VAL A 371 13.32 21.02 -7.14
C VAL A 371 14.61 20.21 -7.33
N ILE A 372 15.30 20.39 -8.46
CA ILE A 372 16.58 19.73 -8.76
C ILE A 372 17.67 20.24 -7.80
N GLU A 373 17.75 21.55 -7.53
CA GLU A 373 18.69 22.15 -6.58
C GLU A 373 18.51 21.56 -5.17
N ALA A 374 17.26 21.45 -4.71
CA ALA A 374 16.97 20.83 -3.41
C ALA A 374 17.44 19.35 -3.38
N ALA A 375 17.20 18.59 -4.44
CA ALA A 375 17.67 17.20 -4.54
C ALA A 375 19.20 17.09 -4.55
N ASN A 376 19.89 17.98 -5.30
CA ASN A 376 21.35 18.03 -5.34
C ASN A 376 21.97 18.37 -3.98
N SER A 377 21.36 19.30 -3.21
CA SER A 377 21.83 19.68 -1.88
C SER A 377 21.87 18.50 -0.90
N HIS A 378 21.06 17.48 -1.13
CA HIS A 378 20.99 16.24 -0.35
C HIS A 378 21.62 15.03 -1.04
N ASN A 379 22.37 15.25 -2.13
CA ASN A 379 23.00 14.17 -2.92
C ASN A 379 22.02 13.09 -3.36
N MET A 380 20.78 13.46 -3.66
CA MET A 380 19.75 12.55 -4.16
C MET A 380 19.93 12.24 -5.64
N VAL A 381 19.33 11.15 -6.08
CA VAL A 381 19.18 10.77 -7.50
C VAL A 381 17.72 11.03 -7.87
N MET A 382 17.47 11.87 -8.87
CA MET A 382 16.11 12.16 -9.37
C MET A 382 16.00 11.86 -10.85
N ALA A 383 15.04 11.03 -11.21
CA ALA A 383 14.66 10.76 -12.59
C ALA A 383 13.37 11.50 -12.95
N PHE A 384 13.38 12.17 -14.12
CA PHE A 384 12.17 12.70 -14.74
C PHE A 384 11.61 11.66 -15.71
N THR A 385 10.42 11.16 -15.39
CA THR A 385 9.76 10.11 -16.18
C THR A 385 9.01 10.65 -17.39
N GLY A 386 8.66 11.95 -17.40
CA GLY A 386 7.80 12.55 -18.41
C GLY A 386 6.34 12.05 -18.36
N LEU A 387 5.99 11.25 -17.37
CA LEU A 387 4.71 10.56 -17.27
C LEU A 387 3.91 10.99 -16.05
N ARG A 388 2.73 11.58 -16.28
CA ARG A 388 1.73 11.83 -15.24
C ARG A 388 0.85 10.59 -15.03
N LEU A 389 0.62 10.21 -13.77
CA LEU A 389 -0.11 9.00 -13.39
C LEU A 389 -1.40 9.32 -12.60
N PHE A 390 -2.13 10.37 -12.98
CA PHE A 390 -3.38 10.71 -12.29
C PHE A 390 -4.40 9.58 -12.37
N HIS A 391 -5.04 9.31 -11.25
CA HIS A 391 -6.11 8.33 -11.08
C HIS A 391 -7.29 8.98 -10.35
N HIS A 392 -8.45 9.00 -11.00
CA HIS A 392 -9.68 9.62 -10.48
C HIS A 392 -10.91 8.73 -10.62
#